data_1ed3b6fc4ff148d0c93a166d3479608b
#
_entry.id   1ed3b6fc4ff148d0c93a166d3479608b
#
_cell.length_a   1.000
_cell.length_b   1.000
_cell.length_c   1.000
_cell.angle_alpha   90.00
_cell.angle_beta   90.00
_cell.angle_gamma   90.00
#
_symmetry.space_group_name_H-M   'P 1'
#
loop_
_entity.id
_entity.type
_entity.pdbx_description
1 polymer ?
#
loop_
_entity_poly.entity_id
_entity_poly.type
_entity_poly.pdbx_seq_one_letter_code
_entity_poly.pdbx_strand_id
1 'polypeptide(L)'
;MSSSEEPFSQVQARLAVLASHLAAPDCSSNNLNSSVLEPWCVSAQNGGSVGLSLTIIDERTGKKYQVPVSSEGTIRATDLKKITTGKGDKGLKVYDPGYLNTAPVRSSISYIDGDEGILRYRGYPIEELAESSTFLEVAYLLMYGNLPSESQLADWEFAVSQHSAVPQGILDIIQSMPHDAHPMGVLVSAMSALSVFHPDANPALRGQEIYKSKQVRDKQIARIIGKAPTIAAAAYLRMAGRPPVLPSSTLSYAENFLYMLDSMGNRSYKPNPRLARVLDILFILHAEHEMNCSTAAARHLASGGVDVYTALAGAVGALYGPLHGGANEAVLKMLGEIGTVENIPEFIEGVKNRKRKMSGFGHRVYKNYDPRAKVIKKLAEEVFSIVGRDPLIEVAISLEKAALSDEYFIKRKLYPNVDFYSGLIYRAMGFPPEFFTVLFAIPRMAGYLAHWRESLDDPDTKIIRPQQVYTGVWLRHYMPLKERMALNDADKLTQVSISNASRRRLAGLGV
;
A
#
# COMPACT_ATOMS: atom_id res chain seq x y z
N MET A 1 37.05 19.95 -34.71
CA MET A 1 36.09 18.85 -34.51
C MET A 1 36.61 17.98 -33.40
N SER A 2 36.21 18.23 -32.20
CA SER A 2 36.43 17.36 -31.01
C SER A 2 35.10 17.24 -30.29
N SER A 3 34.54 16.07 -30.37
CA SER A 3 33.21 15.69 -29.91
C SER A 3 33.20 15.50 -28.42
N SER A 4 32.19 16.07 -27.81
CA SER A 4 31.78 16.01 -26.42
C SER A 4 31.22 14.62 -26.02
N GLU A 5 32.08 13.69 -25.62
CA GLU A 5 31.66 12.35 -25.10
C GLU A 5 31.82 12.19 -23.58
N GLU A 6 32.16 13.24 -22.84
CA GLU A 6 32.44 13.12 -21.38
C GLU A 6 31.26 13.01 -20.40
N PRO A 7 30.02 13.47 -20.64
CA PRO A 7 29.00 13.38 -19.59
C PRO A 7 28.40 11.96 -19.43
N PHE A 8 28.40 11.12 -20.44
CA PHE A 8 27.79 9.78 -20.37
C PHE A 8 28.62 8.77 -19.57
N SER A 9 29.93 8.86 -19.67
CA SER A 9 30.89 7.98 -18.98
C SER A 9 30.89 8.22 -17.47
N GLN A 10 30.78 9.46 -17.01
CA GLN A 10 30.73 9.79 -15.58
C GLN A 10 29.42 9.33 -14.91
N VAL A 11 28.30 9.40 -15.62
CA VAL A 11 27.02 8.92 -15.13
C VAL A 11 27.01 7.38 -15.01
N GLN A 12 27.58 6.68 -15.98
CA GLN A 12 27.71 5.23 -15.91
C GLN A 12 28.69 4.78 -14.81
N ALA A 13 29.79 5.49 -14.61
CA ALA A 13 30.72 5.20 -13.54
C ALA A 13 30.10 5.44 -12.14
N ARG A 14 29.32 6.50 -11.98
CA ARG A 14 28.60 6.77 -10.72
C ARG A 14 27.48 5.76 -10.47
N LEU A 15 26.75 5.33 -11.50
CA LEU A 15 25.76 4.26 -11.37
C LEU A 15 26.38 2.91 -11.01
N ALA A 16 27.58 2.60 -11.52
CA ALA A 16 28.32 1.39 -11.16
C ALA A 16 28.84 1.44 -9.70
N VAL A 17 29.27 2.61 -9.22
CA VAL A 17 29.64 2.85 -7.83
C VAL A 17 28.41 2.74 -6.92
N LEU A 18 27.27 3.30 -7.31
CA LEU A 18 25.99 3.13 -6.60
C LEU A 18 25.59 1.66 -6.44
N ALA A 19 25.71 0.89 -7.51
CA ALA A 19 25.40 -0.54 -7.47
C ALA A 19 26.30 -1.32 -6.51
N SER A 20 27.56 -0.91 -6.36
CA SER A 20 28.51 -1.53 -5.42
C SER A 20 28.27 -1.12 -3.95
N HIS A 21 27.73 0.09 -3.71
CA HIS A 21 27.42 0.58 -2.36
C HIS A 21 26.04 0.16 -1.87
N LEU A 22 25.10 -0.11 -2.79
CA LEU A 22 23.75 -0.60 -2.47
C LEU A 22 23.69 -2.14 -2.32
N ALA A 23 24.79 -2.85 -2.55
CA ALA A 23 24.86 -4.28 -2.25
C ALA A 23 24.95 -4.46 -0.72
N ALA A 24 24.01 -5.18 -0.14
CA ALA A 24 24.12 -5.61 1.25
C ALA A 24 25.42 -6.38 1.44
N PRO A 25 26.14 -6.20 2.56
CA PRO A 25 27.35 -6.96 2.82
C PRO A 25 27.01 -8.45 2.87
N ASP A 26 27.73 -9.27 2.11
CA ASP A 26 27.67 -10.72 2.19
C ASP A 26 28.05 -11.15 3.61
N CYS A 27 27.09 -11.73 4.33
CA CYS A 27 27.34 -12.40 5.60
C CYS A 27 28.05 -13.74 5.38
N SER A 28 29.28 -13.68 4.89
CA SER A 28 30.18 -14.84 4.86
C SER A 28 31.64 -14.38 4.87
N SER A 29 32.14 -14.07 6.04
CA SER A 29 33.55 -14.31 6.44
C SER A 29 33.74 -14.01 7.91
N ASN A 30 34.27 -15.01 8.60
CA ASN A 30 34.66 -15.01 10.00
C ASN A 30 35.73 -13.96 10.32
N ASN A 31 35.73 -13.54 11.59
CA ASN A 31 36.74 -12.83 12.36
C ASN A 31 36.82 -11.30 12.17
N LEU A 32 36.26 -10.63 13.18
CA LEU A 32 37.04 -9.65 13.95
C LEU A 32 36.27 -9.25 15.24
N ASN A 33 36.98 -9.38 16.36
CA ASN A 33 36.58 -8.91 17.68
C ASN A 33 36.25 -7.41 17.67
N SER A 34 35.05 -7.04 18.05
CA SER A 34 34.79 -5.80 18.79
C SER A 34 33.49 -5.91 19.55
N SER A 35 33.64 -5.86 20.88
CA SER A 35 32.60 -5.63 21.87
C SER A 35 31.83 -4.36 21.52
N VAL A 36 30.52 -4.41 21.28
CA VAL A 36 29.48 -3.47 21.71
C VAL A 36 28.14 -3.88 21.07
N LEU A 37 27.11 -4.06 21.93
CA LEU A 37 25.68 -4.27 21.64
C LEU A 37 25.30 -5.67 21.12
N GLU A 38 25.01 -6.53 22.07
CA GLU A 38 24.27 -7.77 21.80
C GLU A 38 22.82 -7.43 21.36
N PRO A 39 22.36 -8.02 20.24
CA PRO A 39 20.93 -8.10 20.00
C PRO A 39 20.32 -9.00 21.07
N TRP A 40 19.16 -8.66 21.56
CA TRP A 40 18.37 -9.52 22.45
C TRP A 40 17.97 -10.80 21.70
N CYS A 41 18.92 -11.72 21.57
CA CYS A 41 18.63 -13.11 21.38
C CYS A 41 18.12 -13.63 22.71
N VAL A 42 16.84 -13.94 22.79
CA VAL A 42 16.34 -14.84 23.81
C VAL A 42 17.21 -16.10 23.68
N SER A 43 18.11 -16.29 24.65
CA SER A 43 18.95 -17.49 24.74
C SER A 43 18.02 -18.68 24.86
N ALA A 44 17.87 -19.43 23.78
CA ALA A 44 17.40 -20.81 23.86
C ALA A 44 18.46 -21.57 24.68
N GLN A 45 18.18 -21.72 25.97
CA GLN A 45 18.90 -22.67 26.78
C GLN A 45 18.80 -24.05 26.10
N ASN A 46 19.91 -24.71 25.94
CA ASN A 46 20.05 -26.09 25.49
C ASN A 46 19.19 -27.03 26.35
N GLY A 47 17.95 -27.16 26.02
CA GLY A 47 17.05 -28.24 26.39
C GLY A 47 16.64 -28.90 25.10
N GLY A 48 16.77 -30.19 24.96
CA GLY A 48 16.49 -30.96 23.75
C GLY A 48 15.16 -30.49 23.14
N SER A 49 15.12 -30.24 21.84
CA SER A 49 13.95 -29.75 21.11
C SER A 49 12.80 -30.76 21.28
N VAL A 50 11.96 -30.51 22.29
CA VAL A 50 10.63 -31.11 22.33
C VAL A 50 9.91 -30.43 21.17
N GLY A 51 9.82 -31.11 20.03
CA GLY A 51 9.13 -30.60 18.86
C GLY A 51 7.70 -30.26 19.26
N LEU A 52 7.39 -28.94 19.30
CA LEU A 52 6.04 -28.48 19.57
C LEU A 52 5.11 -29.07 18.51
N SER A 53 4.07 -29.77 18.93
CA SER A 53 3.09 -30.35 18.01
C SER A 53 1.70 -30.32 18.62
N LEU A 54 0.71 -30.26 17.75
CA LEU A 54 -0.70 -30.45 18.09
C LEU A 54 -1.09 -31.89 17.78
N THR A 55 -1.85 -32.52 18.66
CA THR A 55 -2.55 -33.78 18.37
C THR A 55 -3.98 -33.45 17.98
N ILE A 56 -4.34 -33.76 16.73
CA ILE A 56 -5.70 -33.61 16.21
C ILE A 56 -6.35 -34.98 16.14
N ILE A 57 -7.52 -35.16 16.76
CA ILE A 57 -8.33 -36.37 16.66
C ILE A 57 -9.44 -36.10 15.68
N ASP A 58 -9.47 -36.86 14.58
CA ASP A 58 -10.57 -36.82 13.63
C ASP A 58 -11.72 -37.73 14.13
N GLU A 59 -12.73 -37.15 14.74
CA GLU A 59 -13.88 -37.88 15.30
C GLU A 59 -14.65 -38.67 14.25
N ARG A 60 -14.55 -38.31 12.97
CA ARG A 60 -15.19 -39.06 11.86
C ARG A 60 -14.58 -40.44 11.67
N THR A 61 -13.30 -40.61 12.09
CA THR A 61 -12.56 -41.87 11.88
C THR A 61 -11.90 -42.40 13.14
N GLY A 62 -11.86 -41.65 14.22
CA GLY A 62 -11.11 -41.96 15.44
C GLY A 62 -9.58 -41.83 15.30
N LYS A 63 -9.06 -41.45 14.15
CA LYS A 63 -7.62 -41.34 13.87
C LYS A 63 -6.99 -40.11 14.54
N LYS A 64 -5.78 -40.29 15.02
CA LYS A 64 -4.95 -39.22 15.59
C LYS A 64 -3.88 -38.78 14.61
N TYR A 65 -3.70 -37.49 14.50
CA TYR A 65 -2.70 -36.85 13.62
C TYR A 65 -1.83 -35.92 14.45
N GLN A 66 -0.52 -35.96 14.23
CA GLN A 66 0.45 -35.02 14.80
C GLN A 66 0.73 -33.92 13.77
N VAL A 67 0.49 -32.67 14.14
CA VAL A 67 0.75 -31.50 13.33
C VAL A 67 1.85 -30.67 13.99
N PRO A 68 3.01 -30.52 13.34
CA PRO A 68 4.09 -29.71 13.89
C PRO A 68 3.71 -28.25 14.03
N VAL A 69 4.13 -27.61 15.12
CA VAL A 69 4.01 -26.16 15.35
C VAL A 69 5.39 -25.55 15.22
N SER A 70 5.51 -24.49 14.43
CA SER A 70 6.77 -23.76 14.27
C SER A 70 7.11 -22.94 15.53
N SER A 71 8.34 -22.45 15.61
CA SER A 71 8.79 -21.52 16.64
C SER A 71 7.97 -20.23 16.70
N GLU A 72 7.43 -19.83 15.56
CA GLU A 72 6.56 -18.64 15.42
C GLU A 72 5.08 -18.92 15.77
N GLY A 73 4.77 -20.09 16.29
CA GLY A 73 3.41 -20.49 16.66
C GLY A 73 2.49 -20.78 15.47
N THR A 74 3.04 -21.15 14.32
CA THR A 74 2.27 -21.44 13.12
C THR A 74 2.21 -22.93 12.78
N ILE A 75 1.15 -23.38 12.10
CA ILE A 75 1.02 -24.69 11.49
C ILE A 75 0.93 -24.56 9.97
N ARG A 76 1.49 -25.52 9.24
CA ARG A 76 1.35 -25.54 7.78
C ARG A 76 -0.05 -26.00 7.40
N ALA A 77 -0.79 -25.18 6.64
CA ALA A 77 -2.13 -25.52 6.15
C ALA A 77 -2.14 -26.85 5.36
N THR A 78 -1.02 -27.19 4.68
CA THR A 78 -0.87 -28.46 3.96
C THR A 78 -0.84 -29.69 4.87
N ASP A 79 -0.51 -29.55 6.15
CA ASP A 79 -0.54 -30.69 7.08
C ASP A 79 -1.98 -31.12 7.40
N LEU A 80 -2.92 -30.17 7.42
CA LEU A 80 -4.34 -30.48 7.59
C LEU A 80 -4.92 -31.28 6.41
N LYS A 81 -4.29 -31.20 5.25
CA LYS A 81 -4.67 -32.00 4.07
C LYS A 81 -4.46 -33.51 4.29
N LYS A 82 -3.62 -33.92 5.24
CA LYS A 82 -3.38 -35.32 5.61
C LYS A 82 -4.55 -35.94 6.36
N ILE A 83 -5.45 -35.11 6.91
CA ILE A 83 -6.62 -35.54 7.69
C ILE A 83 -7.71 -35.94 6.69
N THR A 84 -7.95 -37.26 6.57
CA THR A 84 -8.90 -37.83 5.58
C THR A 84 -9.77 -38.91 6.21
N THR A 85 -10.98 -39.05 5.72
CA THR A 85 -11.91 -40.11 6.09
C THR A 85 -11.64 -41.43 5.40
N GLY A 86 -10.78 -41.45 4.36
CA GLY A 86 -10.41 -42.66 3.63
C GLY A 86 -10.20 -42.42 2.14
N LYS A 87 -10.25 -43.50 1.37
CA LYS A 87 -10.01 -43.48 -0.08
C LYS A 87 -11.03 -42.59 -0.79
N GLY A 88 -10.57 -41.60 -1.55
CA GLY A 88 -11.41 -40.63 -2.29
C GLY A 88 -11.57 -39.29 -1.56
N ASP A 89 -11.33 -39.22 -0.25
CA ASP A 89 -11.28 -37.93 0.47
C ASP A 89 -9.99 -37.19 0.17
N LYS A 90 -10.10 -35.92 -0.29
CA LYS A 90 -8.95 -35.07 -0.67
C LYS A 90 -8.30 -34.36 0.54
N GLY A 91 -8.79 -34.65 1.76
CA GLY A 91 -8.32 -34.06 3.01
C GLY A 91 -8.93 -32.67 3.28
N LEU A 92 -8.70 -32.21 4.51
CA LEU A 92 -9.27 -30.95 4.98
C LEU A 92 -8.63 -29.75 4.28
N LYS A 93 -9.44 -28.72 4.03
CA LYS A 93 -9.02 -27.39 3.61
C LYS A 93 -9.28 -26.39 4.71
N VAL A 94 -8.42 -25.39 4.82
CA VAL A 94 -8.69 -24.21 5.65
C VAL A 94 -9.66 -23.31 4.89
N TYR A 95 -10.75 -22.88 5.54
CA TYR A 95 -11.68 -21.90 5.01
C TYR A 95 -11.54 -20.60 5.80
N ASP A 96 -10.79 -19.65 5.24
CA ASP A 96 -10.55 -18.32 5.81
C ASP A 96 -10.58 -17.27 4.69
N PRO A 97 -11.78 -16.85 4.22
CA PRO A 97 -11.94 -16.01 3.04
C PRO A 97 -11.37 -14.61 3.20
N GLY A 98 -11.14 -14.18 4.43
CA GLY A 98 -10.61 -12.85 4.72
C GLY A 98 -9.20 -12.84 5.29
N TYR A 99 -8.51 -13.97 5.34
CA TYR A 99 -7.19 -14.12 5.97
C TYR A 99 -7.16 -13.60 7.42
N LEU A 100 -8.23 -13.87 8.20
CA LEU A 100 -8.33 -13.40 9.58
C LEU A 100 -7.35 -14.12 10.52
N ASN A 101 -7.00 -15.36 10.19
CA ASN A 101 -6.08 -16.20 10.95
C ASN A 101 -5.13 -17.01 10.04
N THR A 102 -4.79 -16.47 8.89
CA THR A 102 -3.90 -17.13 7.92
C THR A 102 -2.77 -16.21 7.53
N ALA A 103 -1.53 -16.60 7.82
CA ALA A 103 -0.33 -15.90 7.40
C ALA A 103 0.19 -16.49 6.07
N PRO A 104 0.01 -15.83 4.93
CA PRO A 104 0.45 -16.35 3.63
C PRO A 104 1.92 -16.13 3.34
N VAL A 105 2.61 -15.30 4.13
CA VAL A 105 4.01 -14.91 3.93
C VAL A 105 4.73 -14.77 5.27
N ARG A 106 6.06 -14.88 5.23
CA ARG A 106 6.96 -14.38 6.27
C ARG A 106 7.58 -13.08 5.78
N SER A 107 7.71 -12.09 6.66
CA SER A 107 8.27 -10.79 6.33
C SER A 107 9.05 -10.22 7.50
N SER A 108 10.13 -9.52 7.21
CA SER A 108 10.96 -8.79 8.17
C SER A 108 10.78 -7.27 8.08
N ILE A 109 9.82 -6.79 7.26
CA ILE A 109 9.69 -5.37 6.91
C ILE A 109 9.01 -4.58 8.02
N SER A 110 7.86 -5.05 8.52
CA SER A 110 7.11 -4.36 9.55
C SER A 110 6.61 -5.31 10.62
N TYR A 111 6.54 -4.82 11.85
CA TYR A 111 5.96 -5.49 12.99
C TYR A 111 4.79 -4.68 13.52
N ILE A 112 3.65 -5.34 13.70
CA ILE A 112 2.45 -4.73 14.26
C ILE A 112 1.97 -5.57 15.45
N ASP A 113 1.77 -4.91 16.59
CA ASP A 113 1.01 -5.45 17.69
C ASP A 113 -0.26 -4.61 17.85
N GLY A 114 -1.38 -5.19 17.45
CA GLY A 114 -2.65 -4.48 17.45
C GLY A 114 -3.24 -4.30 18.85
N ASP A 115 -2.94 -5.18 19.78
CA ASP A 115 -3.44 -5.09 21.17
C ASP A 115 -2.67 -4.04 21.95
N GLU A 116 -1.36 -3.95 21.78
CA GLU A 116 -0.49 -2.94 22.40
C GLU A 116 -0.46 -1.61 21.62
N GLY A 117 -0.96 -1.57 20.39
CA GLY A 117 -0.92 -0.37 19.53
C GLY A 117 0.49 0.00 19.09
N ILE A 118 1.29 -1.00 18.68
CA ILE A 118 2.67 -0.86 18.26
C ILE A 118 2.77 -1.03 16.74
N LEU A 119 3.56 -0.16 16.09
CA LEU A 119 4.00 -0.28 14.70
C LEU A 119 5.51 0.00 14.64
N ARG A 120 6.25 -0.92 14.02
CA ARG A 120 7.70 -0.76 13.79
C ARG A 120 8.03 -1.06 12.34
N TYR A 121 8.87 -0.22 11.73
CA TYR A 121 9.48 -0.49 10.41
C TYR A 121 10.90 -0.99 10.64
N ARG A 122 11.19 -2.23 10.23
CA ARG A 122 12.51 -2.87 10.44
C ARG A 122 13.00 -2.77 11.89
N GLY A 123 12.08 -2.81 12.86
CA GLY A 123 12.40 -2.71 14.29
C GLY A 123 12.33 -1.30 14.87
N TYR A 124 12.34 -0.24 14.08
CA TYR A 124 12.26 1.15 14.54
C TYR A 124 10.80 1.53 14.81
N PRO A 125 10.48 2.10 15.99
CA PRO A 125 9.14 2.62 16.29
C PRO A 125 8.73 3.70 15.28
N ILE A 126 7.47 3.68 14.86
CA ILE A 126 6.97 4.63 13.85
C ILE A 126 7.01 6.07 14.34
N GLU A 127 6.83 6.29 15.63
CA GLU A 127 6.88 7.60 16.27
C GLU A 127 8.28 8.22 16.15
N GLU A 128 9.33 7.43 16.40
CA GLU A 128 10.73 7.89 16.30
C GLU A 128 11.10 8.21 14.85
N LEU A 129 10.68 7.37 13.91
CA LEU A 129 10.92 7.61 12.48
C LEU A 129 10.22 8.88 12.00
N ALA A 130 8.97 9.10 12.43
CA ALA A 130 8.20 10.29 12.06
C ALA A 130 8.82 11.59 12.60
N GLU A 131 9.41 11.54 13.80
CA GLU A 131 10.04 12.69 14.43
C GLU A 131 11.41 13.02 13.81
N SER A 132 12.23 11.99 13.57
CA SER A 132 13.67 12.15 13.33
C SER A 132 14.10 11.92 11.89
N SER A 133 13.32 11.20 11.06
CA SER A 133 13.70 10.80 9.70
C SER A 133 13.01 11.60 8.60
N THR A 134 13.49 11.45 7.37
CA THR A 134 12.80 11.87 6.14
C THR A 134 12.11 10.67 5.49
N PHE A 135 11.14 10.92 4.60
CA PHE A 135 10.48 9.85 3.86
C PHE A 135 11.47 9.01 3.03
N LEU A 136 12.44 9.63 2.35
CA LEU A 136 13.42 8.89 1.55
C LEU A 136 14.36 8.05 2.41
N GLU A 137 14.71 8.50 3.60
CA GLU A 137 15.45 7.71 4.58
C GLU A 137 14.67 6.48 5.04
N VAL A 138 13.37 6.64 5.33
CA VAL A 138 12.48 5.53 5.69
C VAL A 138 12.24 4.60 4.49
N ALA A 139 12.10 5.12 3.28
CA ALA A 139 12.00 4.29 2.09
C ALA A 139 13.26 3.42 1.90
N TYR A 140 14.45 4.00 2.12
CA TYR A 140 15.70 3.25 2.12
C TYR A 140 15.69 2.13 3.19
N LEU A 141 15.32 2.48 4.42
CA LEU A 141 15.19 1.52 5.52
C LEU A 141 14.31 0.33 5.16
N LEU A 142 13.13 0.58 4.61
CA LEU A 142 12.19 -0.48 4.21
C LEU A 142 12.79 -1.40 3.14
N MET A 143 13.49 -0.81 2.15
CA MET A 143 14.10 -1.56 1.04
C MET A 143 15.31 -2.41 1.47
N TYR A 144 16.20 -1.81 2.28
CA TYR A 144 17.54 -2.37 2.52
C TYR A 144 17.73 -2.89 3.94
N GLY A 145 16.78 -2.65 4.84
CA GLY A 145 16.73 -3.24 6.18
C GLY A 145 17.42 -2.44 7.28
N ASN A 146 18.22 -1.43 6.93
CA ASN A 146 18.91 -0.54 7.87
C ASN A 146 18.75 0.92 7.44
N LEU A 147 18.86 1.84 8.39
CA LEU A 147 18.95 3.26 8.07
C LEU A 147 20.24 3.54 7.28
N PRO A 148 20.18 4.44 6.28
CA PRO A 148 21.35 4.77 5.46
C PRO A 148 22.38 5.56 6.26
N SER A 149 23.66 5.42 5.91
CA SER A 149 24.67 6.42 6.26
C SER A 149 24.44 7.70 5.48
N GLU A 150 25.09 8.80 5.88
CA GLU A 150 25.00 10.10 5.18
C GLU A 150 25.29 9.97 3.67
N SER A 151 26.37 9.26 3.32
CA SER A 151 26.73 9.02 1.92
C SER A 151 25.71 8.15 1.17
N GLN A 152 25.20 7.12 1.81
CA GLN A 152 24.16 6.26 1.21
C GLN A 152 22.84 7.01 1.00
N LEU A 153 22.47 7.90 1.94
CA LEU A 153 21.29 8.72 1.79
C LEU A 153 21.45 9.69 0.63
N ALA A 154 22.60 10.37 0.53
CA ALA A 154 22.87 11.30 -0.57
C ALA A 154 22.83 10.59 -1.93
N ASP A 155 23.42 9.40 -2.07
CA ASP A 155 23.39 8.60 -3.27
C ASP A 155 21.97 8.13 -3.62
N TRP A 156 21.19 7.76 -2.60
CA TRP A 156 19.80 7.33 -2.76
C TRP A 156 18.90 8.50 -3.21
N GLU A 157 18.99 9.66 -2.55
CA GLU A 157 18.25 10.86 -2.92
C GLU A 157 18.59 11.30 -4.35
N PHE A 158 19.88 11.25 -4.71
CA PHE A 158 20.32 11.53 -6.07
C PHE A 158 19.69 10.54 -7.08
N ALA A 159 19.75 9.25 -6.82
CA ALA A 159 19.19 8.23 -7.70
C ALA A 159 17.67 8.42 -7.90
N VAL A 160 16.93 8.70 -6.84
CA VAL A 160 15.49 8.98 -6.90
C VAL A 160 15.20 10.24 -7.71
N SER A 161 15.95 11.32 -7.47
CA SER A 161 15.76 12.60 -8.16
C SER A 161 16.03 12.49 -9.66
N GLN A 162 17.06 11.74 -10.08
CA GLN A 162 17.38 11.49 -11.49
C GLN A 162 16.27 10.71 -12.22
N HIS A 163 15.40 10.04 -11.48
CA HIS A 163 14.28 9.28 -12.03
C HIS A 163 12.93 9.94 -11.82
N SER A 164 12.86 11.17 -11.32
CA SER A 164 11.61 11.90 -11.02
C SER A 164 10.83 12.30 -12.29
N ALA A 165 11.52 12.59 -13.39
CA ALA A 165 10.84 12.90 -14.64
C ALA A 165 10.17 11.67 -15.26
N VAL A 166 8.96 11.84 -15.78
CA VAL A 166 8.19 10.77 -16.45
C VAL A 166 8.29 10.93 -17.98
N PRO A 167 8.22 9.81 -18.74
CA PRO A 167 8.16 9.86 -20.21
C PRO A 167 6.99 10.72 -20.67
N GLN A 168 7.20 11.48 -21.77
CA GLN A 168 6.16 12.35 -22.33
C GLN A 168 4.88 11.58 -22.64
N GLY A 169 4.97 10.36 -23.18
CA GLY A 169 3.79 9.55 -23.46
C GLY A 169 2.93 9.20 -22.24
N ILE A 170 3.50 9.15 -21.04
CA ILE A 170 2.73 9.02 -19.80
C ILE A 170 1.98 10.32 -19.50
N LEU A 171 2.62 11.48 -19.67
CA LEU A 171 1.96 12.77 -19.52
C LEU A 171 0.84 12.95 -20.55
N ASP A 172 1.04 12.51 -21.80
CA ASP A 172 0.03 12.54 -22.85
C ASP A 172 -1.19 11.67 -22.50
N ILE A 173 -0.96 10.47 -21.95
CA ILE A 173 -2.02 9.61 -21.45
C ILE A 173 -2.81 10.32 -20.34
N ILE A 174 -2.14 10.91 -19.37
CA ILE A 174 -2.80 11.65 -18.29
C ILE A 174 -3.59 12.83 -18.85
N GLN A 175 -3.02 13.59 -19.78
CA GLN A 175 -3.69 14.74 -20.41
C GLN A 175 -4.89 14.34 -21.29
N SER A 176 -4.96 13.11 -21.79
CA SER A 176 -6.11 12.59 -22.53
C SER A 176 -7.29 12.20 -21.65
N MET A 177 -7.08 12.04 -20.34
CA MET A 177 -8.17 11.66 -19.40
C MET A 177 -9.17 12.81 -19.23
N PRO A 178 -10.46 12.53 -18.94
CA PRO A 178 -11.42 13.56 -18.56
C PRO A 178 -10.97 14.38 -17.35
N HIS A 179 -11.36 15.65 -17.26
CA HIS A 179 -11.04 16.51 -16.11
C HIS A 179 -11.73 16.06 -14.82
N ASP A 180 -12.90 15.46 -14.95
CA ASP A 180 -13.70 14.90 -13.85
C ASP A 180 -13.39 13.42 -13.56
N ALA A 181 -12.32 12.87 -14.18
CA ALA A 181 -11.86 11.53 -13.86
C ALA A 181 -11.34 11.48 -12.43
N HIS A 182 -11.73 10.45 -11.68
CA HIS A 182 -11.19 10.26 -10.33
C HIS A 182 -9.66 10.05 -10.38
N PRO A 183 -8.86 10.82 -9.62
CA PRO A 183 -7.40 10.83 -9.75
C PRO A 183 -6.73 9.48 -9.45
N MET A 184 -7.35 8.64 -8.63
CA MET A 184 -6.87 7.27 -8.44
C MET A 184 -6.97 6.43 -9.71
N GLY A 185 -8.04 6.58 -10.51
CA GLY A 185 -8.16 5.92 -11.81
C GLY A 185 -7.08 6.37 -12.79
N VAL A 186 -6.76 7.65 -12.78
CA VAL A 186 -5.65 8.23 -13.56
C VAL A 186 -4.32 7.64 -13.11
N LEU A 187 -4.06 7.58 -11.79
CA LEU A 187 -2.83 7.02 -11.22
C LEU A 187 -2.65 5.55 -11.58
N VAL A 188 -3.69 4.71 -11.42
CA VAL A 188 -3.66 3.28 -11.81
C VAL A 188 -3.30 3.13 -13.28
N SER A 189 -3.93 3.90 -14.16
CA SER A 189 -3.71 3.85 -15.60
C SER A 189 -2.28 4.25 -15.97
N ALA A 190 -1.77 5.34 -15.38
CA ALA A 190 -0.41 5.82 -15.60
C ALA A 190 0.65 4.83 -15.07
N MET A 191 0.43 4.25 -13.89
CA MET A 191 1.31 3.23 -13.32
C MET A 191 1.36 1.97 -14.19
N SER A 192 0.23 1.52 -14.71
CA SER A 192 0.17 0.40 -15.64
C SER A 192 0.90 0.71 -16.95
N ALA A 193 0.71 1.91 -17.50
CA ALA A 193 1.38 2.33 -18.72
C ALA A 193 2.91 2.38 -18.59
N LEU A 194 3.45 2.68 -17.40
CA LEU A 194 4.90 2.70 -17.17
C LEU A 194 5.59 1.39 -17.56
N SER A 195 4.92 0.26 -17.47
CA SER A 195 5.49 -1.04 -17.87
C SER A 195 5.89 -1.07 -19.33
N VAL A 196 5.12 -0.40 -20.19
CA VAL A 196 5.36 -0.31 -21.63
C VAL A 196 6.56 0.62 -21.94
N PHE A 197 6.77 1.65 -21.13
CA PHE A 197 7.87 2.60 -21.28
C PHE A 197 9.20 2.11 -20.68
N HIS A 198 9.17 0.96 -19.96
CA HIS A 198 10.35 0.36 -19.36
C HIS A 198 10.51 -1.13 -19.75
N PRO A 199 10.65 -1.44 -21.07
CA PRO A 199 10.77 -2.81 -21.56
C PRO A 199 12.03 -3.53 -21.04
N ASP A 200 13.01 -2.77 -20.55
CA ASP A 200 14.22 -3.28 -19.89
C ASP A 200 13.93 -3.97 -18.55
N ALA A 201 12.77 -3.72 -17.97
CA ALA A 201 12.33 -4.31 -16.69
C ALA A 201 11.26 -5.40 -16.87
N ASN A 202 10.87 -5.75 -18.10
CA ASN A 202 9.77 -6.68 -18.34
C ASN A 202 10.29 -8.13 -18.48
N PRO A 203 9.93 -9.04 -17.54
CA PRO A 203 10.35 -10.45 -17.59
C PRO A 203 9.89 -11.18 -18.84
N ALA A 204 8.73 -10.80 -19.41
CA ALA A 204 8.23 -11.40 -20.65
C ALA A 204 9.10 -11.08 -21.88
N LEU A 205 9.85 -9.97 -21.84
CA LEU A 205 10.72 -9.51 -22.92
C LEU A 205 12.21 -9.84 -22.67
N ARG A 206 12.62 -9.91 -21.43
CA ARG A 206 14.03 -10.05 -21.01
C ARG A 206 14.36 -11.38 -20.30
N GLY A 207 13.34 -12.22 -20.09
CA GLY A 207 13.47 -13.48 -19.37
C GLY A 207 13.12 -13.34 -17.87
N GLN A 208 12.59 -14.41 -17.32
CA GLN A 208 12.08 -14.44 -15.93
C GLN A 208 13.17 -14.16 -14.88
N GLU A 209 14.45 -14.40 -15.23
CA GLU A 209 15.58 -14.25 -14.33
C GLU A 209 16.10 -12.80 -14.20
N ILE A 210 15.50 -11.85 -14.92
CA ILE A 210 15.97 -10.46 -14.98
C ILE A 210 16.09 -9.83 -13.59
N TYR A 211 15.17 -10.17 -12.69
CA TYR A 211 15.16 -9.68 -11.32
C TYR A 211 16.10 -10.40 -10.35
N LYS A 212 16.89 -11.37 -10.81
CA LYS A 212 18.04 -11.87 -10.05
C LYS A 212 19.15 -10.81 -9.95
N SER A 213 19.22 -9.90 -10.92
CA SER A 213 20.13 -8.76 -10.87
C SER A 213 19.66 -7.72 -9.87
N LYS A 214 20.43 -7.50 -8.80
CA LYS A 214 20.19 -6.43 -7.81
C LYS A 214 20.15 -5.05 -8.47
N GLN A 215 21.03 -4.79 -9.44
CA GLN A 215 21.08 -3.53 -10.19
C GLN A 215 19.76 -3.25 -10.93
N VAL A 216 19.18 -4.28 -11.55
CA VAL A 216 17.89 -4.13 -12.23
C VAL A 216 16.79 -3.78 -11.21
N ARG A 217 16.74 -4.48 -10.08
CA ARG A 217 15.77 -4.21 -9.01
C ARG A 217 15.89 -2.78 -8.49
N ASP A 218 17.10 -2.38 -8.08
CA ASP A 218 17.37 -1.08 -7.47
C ASP A 218 17.04 0.08 -8.44
N LYS A 219 17.34 -0.11 -9.73
CA LYS A 219 16.96 0.85 -10.77
C LYS A 219 15.44 1.00 -10.88
N GLN A 220 14.66 -0.08 -10.82
CA GLN A 220 13.21 0.01 -10.88
C GLN A 220 12.64 0.66 -9.61
N ILE A 221 13.20 0.35 -8.45
CA ILE A 221 12.81 0.95 -7.18
C ILE A 221 13.00 2.47 -7.23
N ALA A 222 14.19 2.95 -7.59
CA ALA A 222 14.47 4.38 -7.72
C ALA A 222 13.55 5.06 -8.75
N ARG A 223 13.29 4.41 -9.88
CA ARG A 223 12.36 4.89 -10.92
C ARG A 223 10.94 5.07 -10.40
N ILE A 224 10.41 4.10 -9.67
CA ILE A 224 9.02 4.14 -9.21
C ILE A 224 8.88 5.17 -8.09
N ILE A 225 9.77 5.16 -7.09
CA ILE A 225 9.76 6.15 -6.00
C ILE A 225 9.87 7.56 -6.60
N GLY A 226 10.78 7.78 -7.54
CA GLY A 226 10.98 9.10 -8.16
C GLY A 226 9.80 9.57 -9.02
N LYS A 227 9.16 8.66 -9.78
CA LYS A 227 8.07 9.00 -10.71
C LYS A 227 6.70 9.13 -10.05
N ALA A 228 6.46 8.44 -8.95
CA ALA A 228 5.15 8.43 -8.30
C ALA A 228 4.62 9.83 -7.96
N PRO A 229 5.38 10.75 -7.32
CA PRO A 229 4.89 12.10 -7.05
C PRO A 229 4.67 12.92 -8.32
N THR A 230 5.47 12.72 -9.36
CA THR A 230 5.31 13.45 -10.63
C THR A 230 4.04 13.02 -11.36
N ILE A 231 3.73 11.73 -11.38
CA ILE A 231 2.47 11.21 -11.94
C ILE A 231 1.27 11.74 -11.13
N ALA A 232 1.37 11.71 -9.80
CA ALA A 232 0.34 12.23 -8.92
C ALA A 232 0.10 13.74 -9.13
N ALA A 233 1.18 14.53 -9.24
CA ALA A 233 1.09 15.95 -9.52
C ALA A 233 0.47 16.23 -10.90
N ALA A 234 0.84 15.47 -11.93
CA ALA A 234 0.25 15.59 -13.26
C ALA A 234 -1.26 15.25 -13.24
N ALA A 235 -1.68 14.23 -12.48
CA ALA A 235 -3.08 13.90 -12.29
C ALA A 235 -3.85 15.03 -11.60
N TYR A 236 -3.29 15.61 -10.53
CA TYR A 236 -3.86 16.77 -9.85
C TYR A 236 -4.03 17.97 -10.79
N LEU A 237 -2.97 18.31 -11.53
CA LEU A 237 -2.99 19.44 -12.46
C LEU A 237 -4.00 19.20 -13.60
N ARG A 238 -4.17 17.95 -14.03
CA ARG A 238 -5.21 17.60 -15.01
C ARG A 238 -6.61 17.87 -14.47
N MET A 239 -6.91 17.50 -13.22
CA MET A 239 -8.19 17.82 -12.57
C MET A 239 -8.41 19.33 -12.50
N ALA A 240 -7.35 20.09 -12.19
CA ALA A 240 -7.39 21.55 -12.12
C ALA A 240 -7.41 22.25 -13.49
N GLY A 241 -7.41 21.51 -14.61
CA GLY A 241 -7.36 22.08 -15.96
C GLY A 241 -6.01 22.74 -16.31
N ARG A 242 -4.93 22.35 -15.63
CA ARG A 242 -3.59 22.94 -15.76
C ARG A 242 -2.62 21.98 -16.44
N PRO A 243 -1.62 22.51 -17.17
CA PRO A 243 -0.58 21.67 -17.76
C PRO A 243 0.33 21.05 -16.68
N PRO A 244 0.97 19.90 -16.94
CA PRO A 244 1.91 19.30 -16.02
C PRO A 244 3.13 20.20 -15.80
N VAL A 245 3.69 20.18 -14.60
CA VAL A 245 4.91 20.87 -14.22
C VAL A 245 6.03 19.86 -14.03
N LEU A 246 7.21 20.13 -14.57
CA LEU A 246 8.37 19.25 -14.42
C LEU A 246 8.93 19.34 -13.00
N PRO A 247 9.44 18.22 -12.45
CA PRO A 247 10.06 18.22 -11.13
C PRO A 247 11.34 19.05 -11.10
N SER A 248 11.63 19.65 -9.95
CA SER A 248 12.90 20.31 -9.65
C SER A 248 13.95 19.26 -9.24
N SER A 249 15.20 19.49 -9.61
CA SER A 249 16.34 18.66 -9.18
C SER A 249 16.98 19.09 -7.87
N THR A 250 16.53 20.19 -7.26
CA THR A 250 17.19 20.83 -6.11
C THR A 250 16.34 20.82 -4.82
N LEU A 251 15.09 20.42 -4.92
CA LEU A 251 14.16 20.37 -3.80
C LEU A 251 14.10 18.95 -3.21
N SER A 252 13.81 18.88 -1.90
CA SER A 252 13.52 17.60 -1.24
C SER A 252 12.28 16.91 -1.83
N TYR A 253 12.05 15.66 -1.50
CA TYR A 253 10.98 14.86 -2.07
C TYR A 253 9.59 15.49 -1.88
N ALA A 254 9.27 15.90 -0.65
CA ALA A 254 7.98 16.53 -0.35
C ALA A 254 7.90 17.98 -0.89
N GLU A 255 8.97 18.74 -0.80
CA GLU A 255 9.02 20.09 -1.41
C GLU A 255 8.83 20.02 -2.91
N ASN A 256 9.46 19.07 -3.58
CA ASN A 256 9.35 18.90 -5.04
C ASN A 256 7.92 18.57 -5.45
N PHE A 257 7.21 17.74 -4.67
CA PHE A 257 5.80 17.47 -4.92
C PHE A 257 4.94 18.74 -4.80
N LEU A 258 5.07 19.51 -3.72
CA LEU A 258 4.35 20.78 -3.56
C LEU A 258 4.75 21.81 -4.65
N TYR A 259 6.02 21.86 -5.02
CA TYR A 259 6.50 22.69 -6.13
C TYR A 259 5.77 22.38 -7.44
N MET A 260 5.64 21.12 -7.80
CA MET A 260 4.93 20.73 -9.03
C MET A 260 3.46 21.15 -9.01
N LEU A 261 2.82 21.16 -7.85
CA LEU A 261 1.42 21.55 -7.72
C LEU A 261 1.21 23.06 -7.80
N ASP A 262 2.07 23.83 -7.12
CA ASP A 262 1.78 25.24 -6.77
C ASP A 262 2.61 26.26 -7.56
N SER A 263 3.73 25.86 -8.13
CA SER A 263 4.66 26.79 -8.78
C SER A 263 4.11 27.48 -10.03
N MET A 264 3.06 26.91 -10.66
CA MET A 264 2.52 27.38 -11.95
C MET A 264 3.62 27.55 -13.04
N GLY A 265 4.68 26.74 -12.95
CA GLY A 265 5.84 26.83 -13.84
C GLY A 265 6.87 27.91 -13.45
N ASN A 266 6.65 28.65 -12.35
CA ASN A 266 7.62 29.59 -11.81
C ASN A 266 8.78 28.84 -11.13
N ARG A 267 9.94 28.85 -11.75
CA ARG A 267 11.13 28.15 -11.25
C ARG A 267 11.70 28.73 -9.93
N SER A 268 11.35 29.97 -9.59
CA SER A 268 11.78 30.62 -8.36
C SER A 268 10.84 30.35 -7.18
N TYR A 269 9.70 29.68 -7.42
CA TYR A 269 8.75 29.32 -6.36
C TYR A 269 9.40 28.35 -5.37
N LYS A 270 9.23 28.62 -4.10
CA LYS A 270 9.67 27.74 -3.00
C LYS A 270 8.46 27.39 -2.14
N PRO A 271 8.17 26.10 -1.99
CA PRO A 271 7.13 25.65 -1.06
C PRO A 271 7.41 26.08 0.38
N ASN A 272 6.35 26.18 1.17
CA ASN A 272 6.52 26.43 2.61
C ASN A 272 7.24 25.22 3.26
N PRO A 273 8.42 25.39 3.86
CA PRO A 273 9.20 24.27 4.37
C PRO A 273 8.52 23.54 5.53
N ARG A 274 7.69 24.23 6.33
CA ARG A 274 6.92 23.59 7.41
C ARG A 274 5.82 22.70 6.86
N LEU A 275 5.10 23.13 5.84
CA LEU A 275 4.09 22.29 5.16
C LEU A 275 4.74 21.10 4.43
N ALA A 276 5.90 21.32 3.82
CA ALA A 276 6.67 20.23 3.22
C ALA A 276 7.09 19.18 4.26
N ARG A 277 7.54 19.61 5.45
CA ARG A 277 7.88 18.69 6.55
C ARG A 277 6.66 17.92 7.05
N VAL A 278 5.51 18.58 7.19
CA VAL A 278 4.25 17.91 7.55
C VAL A 278 3.90 16.81 6.53
N LEU A 279 3.99 17.12 5.25
CA LEU A 279 3.72 16.16 4.19
C LEU A 279 4.71 14.99 4.21
N ASP A 280 5.99 15.27 4.46
CA ASP A 280 7.04 14.26 4.55
C ASP A 280 6.77 13.29 5.72
N ILE A 281 6.35 13.79 6.88
CA ILE A 281 5.95 12.96 8.02
C ILE A 281 4.71 12.12 7.68
N LEU A 282 3.70 12.70 7.02
CA LEU A 282 2.54 11.93 6.55
C LEU A 282 2.96 10.82 5.58
N PHE A 283 3.94 11.07 4.73
CA PHE A 283 4.51 10.06 3.86
C PHE A 283 5.18 8.92 4.65
N ILE A 284 5.94 9.22 5.70
CA ILE A 284 6.51 8.20 6.60
C ILE A 284 5.41 7.32 7.19
N LEU A 285 4.34 7.94 7.74
CA LEU A 285 3.26 7.23 8.41
C LEU A 285 2.42 6.34 7.46
N HIS A 286 2.41 6.68 6.17
CA HIS A 286 1.67 5.93 5.15
C HIS A 286 2.54 4.94 4.35
N ALA A 287 3.89 4.94 4.54
CA ALA A 287 4.83 4.19 3.72
C ALA A 287 4.58 2.68 3.74
N GLU A 288 4.24 2.10 4.89
CA GLU A 288 4.09 0.65 5.06
C GLU A 288 3.03 0.31 6.12
N HIS A 289 2.39 -0.85 5.98
CA HIS A 289 1.49 -1.40 7.00
C HIS A 289 1.23 -2.91 6.78
N GLU A 290 2.28 -3.72 6.79
CA GLU A 290 2.21 -5.17 6.69
C GLU A 290 1.46 -5.67 5.43
N MET A 291 0.80 -6.83 5.52
CA MET A 291 0.03 -7.46 4.45
C MET A 291 -1.39 -6.89 4.32
N ASN A 292 -1.52 -5.56 4.22
CA ASN A 292 -2.79 -4.95 3.87
C ASN A 292 -3.25 -5.39 2.47
N CYS A 293 -4.53 -5.10 2.13
CA CYS A 293 -5.15 -5.55 0.89
C CYS A 293 -4.32 -5.21 -0.38
N SER A 294 -3.79 -4.01 -0.47
CA SER A 294 -3.03 -3.58 -1.65
C SER A 294 -1.62 -4.18 -1.70
N THR A 295 -0.96 -4.36 -0.56
CA THR A 295 0.32 -5.11 -0.48
C THR A 295 0.13 -6.57 -0.86
N ALA A 296 -0.96 -7.21 -0.40
CA ALA A 296 -1.33 -8.57 -0.79
C ALA A 296 -1.57 -8.67 -2.31
N ALA A 297 -2.23 -7.67 -2.92
CA ALA A 297 -2.44 -7.60 -4.36
C ALA A 297 -1.11 -7.48 -5.12
N ALA A 298 -0.17 -6.63 -4.66
CA ALA A 298 1.17 -6.53 -5.25
C ALA A 298 1.89 -7.87 -5.27
N ARG A 299 1.93 -8.57 -4.12
CA ARG A 299 2.58 -9.89 -4.01
C ARG A 299 1.87 -10.94 -4.84
N HIS A 300 0.55 -10.91 -4.91
CA HIS A 300 -0.24 -11.85 -5.73
C HIS A 300 0.13 -11.71 -7.21
N LEU A 301 0.10 -10.49 -7.73
CA LEU A 301 0.47 -10.22 -9.14
C LEU A 301 1.94 -10.54 -9.40
N ALA A 302 2.86 -10.12 -8.53
CA ALA A 302 4.28 -10.41 -8.63
C ALA A 302 4.58 -11.92 -8.66
N SER A 303 3.79 -12.73 -7.94
CA SER A 303 3.93 -14.19 -7.92
C SER A 303 3.70 -14.85 -9.28
N GLY A 304 2.99 -14.17 -10.19
CA GLY A 304 2.80 -14.58 -11.58
C GLY A 304 3.97 -14.26 -12.51
N GLY A 305 5.02 -13.59 -12.00
CA GLY A 305 6.21 -13.22 -12.77
C GLY A 305 6.02 -12.01 -13.68
N VAL A 306 5.04 -11.12 -13.40
CA VAL A 306 4.88 -9.86 -14.14
C VAL A 306 5.95 -8.85 -13.74
N ASP A 307 6.12 -7.81 -14.55
CA ASP A 307 6.99 -6.69 -14.22
C ASP A 307 6.46 -5.93 -12.98
N VAL A 308 7.36 -5.22 -12.33
CA VAL A 308 7.05 -4.51 -11.08
C VAL A 308 6.01 -3.41 -11.27
N TYR A 309 5.98 -2.72 -12.41
CA TYR A 309 4.99 -1.65 -12.67
C TYR A 309 3.58 -2.20 -12.75
N THR A 310 3.40 -3.33 -13.43
CA THR A 310 2.11 -4.05 -13.50
C THR A 310 1.68 -4.53 -12.12
N ALA A 311 2.59 -5.09 -11.32
CA ALA A 311 2.28 -5.52 -9.96
C ALA A 311 1.83 -4.35 -9.08
N LEU A 312 2.51 -3.20 -9.17
CA LEU A 312 2.16 -2.01 -8.38
C LEU A 312 0.89 -1.33 -8.89
N ALA A 313 0.63 -1.33 -10.20
CA ALA A 313 -0.64 -0.83 -10.72
C ALA A 313 -1.84 -1.60 -10.12
N GLY A 314 -1.72 -2.91 -9.97
CA GLY A 314 -2.73 -3.73 -9.28
C GLY A 314 -2.85 -3.39 -7.80
N ALA A 315 -1.74 -3.12 -7.12
CA ALA A 315 -1.74 -2.66 -5.73
C ALA A 315 -2.45 -1.31 -5.56
N VAL A 316 -2.16 -0.34 -6.44
CA VAL A 316 -2.83 0.97 -6.46
C VAL A 316 -4.32 0.82 -6.75
N GLY A 317 -4.68 -0.10 -7.66
CA GLY A 317 -6.07 -0.45 -7.93
C GLY A 317 -6.80 -1.00 -6.70
N ALA A 318 -6.15 -1.85 -5.92
CA ALA A 318 -6.71 -2.35 -4.66
C ALA A 318 -6.81 -1.24 -3.59
N LEU A 319 -5.83 -0.32 -3.56
CA LEU A 319 -5.85 0.82 -2.64
C LEU A 319 -7.00 1.80 -2.94
N TYR A 320 -7.42 1.91 -4.19
CA TYR A 320 -8.51 2.79 -4.63
C TYR A 320 -9.86 2.45 -3.97
N GLY A 321 -10.04 1.20 -3.53
CA GLY A 321 -11.31 0.75 -2.98
C GLY A 321 -11.73 1.52 -1.72
N PRO A 322 -13.05 1.87 -1.57
CA PRO A 322 -13.57 2.63 -0.43
C PRO A 322 -13.48 1.89 0.91
N LEU A 323 -13.22 0.58 0.88
CA LEU A 323 -12.99 -0.22 2.09
C LEU A 323 -11.51 -0.28 2.49
N HIS A 324 -10.64 0.38 1.74
CA HIS A 324 -9.20 0.43 1.97
C HIS A 324 -8.70 1.89 1.97
N GLY A 325 -8.02 2.37 0.93
CA GLY A 325 -7.41 3.70 0.91
C GLY A 325 -8.39 4.88 0.86
N GLY A 326 -9.65 4.67 0.45
CA GLY A 326 -10.70 5.70 0.44
C GLY A 326 -11.34 6.00 1.80
N ALA A 327 -10.79 5.48 2.90
CA ALA A 327 -11.39 5.67 4.24
C ALA A 327 -11.30 7.11 4.75
N ASN A 328 -10.25 7.85 4.40
CA ASN A 328 -10.07 9.24 4.79
C ASN A 328 -11.08 10.21 4.12
N GLU A 329 -11.49 9.96 2.89
CA GLU A 329 -12.60 10.69 2.24
C GLU A 329 -13.91 10.49 3.02
N ALA A 330 -14.17 9.26 3.45
CA ALA A 330 -15.37 8.94 4.22
C ALA A 330 -15.40 9.64 5.57
N VAL A 331 -14.24 9.93 6.19
CA VAL A 331 -14.16 10.72 7.43
C VAL A 331 -14.61 12.15 7.18
N LEU A 332 -14.11 12.81 6.15
CA LEU A 332 -14.50 14.19 5.86
C LEU A 332 -16.00 14.32 5.50
N LYS A 333 -16.51 13.35 4.74
CA LYS A 333 -17.94 13.30 4.42
C LYS A 333 -18.77 13.18 5.71
N MET A 334 -18.39 12.28 6.60
CA MET A 334 -19.04 12.11 7.91
C MET A 334 -18.99 13.38 8.76
N LEU A 335 -17.82 14.03 8.87
CA LEU A 335 -17.68 15.28 9.62
C LEU A 335 -18.53 16.42 9.02
N GLY A 336 -18.58 16.49 7.68
CA GLY A 336 -19.45 17.44 6.98
C GLY A 336 -20.95 17.16 7.20
N GLU A 337 -21.37 15.90 7.28
CA GLU A 337 -22.74 15.51 7.61
C GLU A 337 -23.10 15.83 9.08
N ILE A 338 -22.16 15.74 10.01
CA ILE A 338 -22.36 16.18 11.40
C ILE A 338 -22.48 17.70 11.44
N GLY A 339 -21.62 18.40 10.71
CA GLY A 339 -21.62 19.83 10.50
C GLY A 339 -21.19 20.66 11.72
N THR A 340 -21.82 20.47 12.88
CA THR A 340 -21.54 21.22 14.10
C THR A 340 -21.40 20.30 15.34
N VAL A 341 -20.77 20.82 16.39
CA VAL A 341 -20.53 20.08 17.65
C VAL A 341 -21.84 19.65 18.31
N GLU A 342 -22.90 20.45 18.21
CA GLU A 342 -24.21 20.19 18.79
C GLU A 342 -24.88 18.95 18.23
N ASN A 343 -24.54 18.54 17.00
CA ASN A 343 -25.11 17.38 16.31
C ASN A 343 -24.41 16.05 16.69
N ILE A 344 -23.29 16.10 17.41
CA ILE A 344 -22.50 14.92 17.77
C ILE A 344 -23.30 13.89 18.60
N PRO A 345 -24.08 14.28 19.62
CA PRO A 345 -24.86 13.31 20.41
C PRO A 345 -25.86 12.53 19.55
N GLU A 346 -26.60 13.21 18.66
CA GLU A 346 -27.53 12.56 17.72
C GLU A 346 -26.80 11.61 16.76
N PHE A 347 -25.63 12.03 16.24
CA PHE A 347 -24.82 11.21 15.37
C PHE A 347 -24.35 9.93 16.08
N ILE A 348 -23.82 10.04 17.31
CA ILE A 348 -23.36 8.90 18.11
C ILE A 348 -24.51 7.91 18.37
N GLU A 349 -25.69 8.42 18.71
CA GLU A 349 -26.87 7.58 18.91
C GLU A 349 -27.29 6.86 17.60
N GLY A 350 -27.18 7.55 16.46
CA GLY A 350 -27.36 6.93 15.14
C GLY A 350 -26.39 5.81 14.85
N VAL A 351 -25.12 5.95 15.28
CA VAL A 351 -24.10 4.90 15.15
C VAL A 351 -24.42 3.69 16.06
N LYS A 352 -24.78 3.92 17.31
CA LYS A 352 -25.19 2.87 18.26
C LYS A 352 -26.37 2.06 17.74
N ASN A 353 -27.33 2.72 17.10
CA ASN A 353 -28.51 2.13 16.50
C ASN A 353 -28.27 1.55 15.09
N ARG A 354 -27.01 1.53 14.59
CA ARG A 354 -26.61 1.04 13.25
C ARG A 354 -27.31 1.78 12.08
N LYS A 355 -27.82 2.98 12.32
CA LYS A 355 -28.39 3.84 11.28
C LYS A 355 -27.35 4.69 10.55
N ARG A 356 -26.21 4.93 11.22
CA ARG A 356 -25.06 5.67 10.69
C ARG A 356 -23.77 4.87 10.87
N LYS A 357 -22.77 5.17 10.05
CA LYS A 357 -21.44 4.53 10.13
C LYS A 357 -20.44 5.53 10.69
N MET A 358 -19.65 5.10 11.67
CA MET A 358 -18.50 5.84 12.18
C MET A 358 -17.30 5.58 11.28
N SER A 359 -16.80 6.60 10.56
CA SER A 359 -15.59 6.51 9.73
C SER A 359 -14.38 7.03 10.51
N GLY A 360 -13.18 6.49 10.26
CA GLY A 360 -11.96 6.88 10.95
C GLY A 360 -11.82 6.33 12.37
N PHE A 361 -12.73 5.45 12.81
CA PHE A 361 -12.69 4.78 14.10
C PHE A 361 -12.67 3.27 13.93
N GLY A 362 -11.85 2.62 14.77
CA GLY A 362 -11.59 1.20 14.70
C GLY A 362 -10.63 0.82 13.57
N HIS A 363 -9.98 -0.30 13.73
CA HIS A 363 -9.04 -0.85 12.77
C HIS A 363 -9.15 -2.37 12.75
N ARG A 364 -8.84 -2.98 11.60
CA ARG A 364 -8.88 -4.44 11.49
C ARG A 364 -7.83 -5.10 12.39
N VAL A 365 -6.68 -4.47 12.54
CA VAL A 365 -5.54 -4.95 13.34
C VAL A 365 -5.56 -4.33 14.74
N TYR A 366 -5.51 -2.99 14.84
CA TYR A 366 -5.45 -2.32 16.13
C TYR A 366 -6.73 -2.50 16.94
N LYS A 367 -6.57 -3.00 18.16
CA LYS A 367 -7.57 -3.06 19.23
C LYS A 367 -7.28 -2.03 20.32
N ASN A 368 -6.26 -1.21 20.10
CA ASN A 368 -5.84 -0.06 20.88
C ASN A 368 -5.73 1.17 19.95
N TYR A 369 -5.28 2.29 20.48
CA TYR A 369 -5.08 3.51 19.73
C TYR A 369 -4.01 3.30 18.65
N ASP A 370 -4.31 3.67 17.40
CA ASP A 370 -3.34 3.59 16.28
C ASP A 370 -2.15 4.52 16.57
N PRO A 371 -0.90 4.03 16.64
CA PRO A 371 0.26 4.84 16.97
C PRO A 371 0.47 6.00 15.99
N ARG A 372 0.08 5.82 14.72
CA ARG A 372 0.15 6.86 13.69
C ARG A 372 -0.82 8.01 13.97
N ALA A 373 -2.02 7.72 14.48
CA ALA A 373 -3.02 8.73 14.79
C ALA A 373 -2.55 9.71 15.88
N LYS A 374 -1.72 9.24 16.82
CA LYS A 374 -1.11 10.12 17.84
C LYS A 374 -0.17 11.17 17.20
N VAL A 375 0.64 10.74 16.24
CA VAL A 375 1.56 11.64 15.52
C VAL A 375 0.77 12.62 14.66
N ILE A 376 -0.21 12.12 13.88
CA ILE A 376 -1.03 12.96 13.00
C ILE A 376 -1.81 14.03 13.76
N LYS A 377 -2.30 13.71 14.95
CA LYS A 377 -3.01 14.69 15.79
C LYS A 377 -2.12 15.89 16.14
N LYS A 378 -0.84 15.67 16.47
CA LYS A 378 0.14 16.75 16.71
C LYS A 378 0.40 17.55 15.43
N LEU A 379 0.53 16.88 14.27
CA LEU A 379 0.73 17.55 12.99
C LEU A 379 -0.48 18.41 12.60
N ALA A 380 -1.68 17.99 12.91
CA ALA A 380 -2.88 18.77 12.65
C ALA A 380 -2.83 20.15 13.33
N GLU A 381 -2.41 20.19 14.60
CA GLU A 381 -2.25 21.46 15.35
C GLU A 381 -1.20 22.36 14.69
N GLU A 382 -0.09 21.78 14.20
CA GLU A 382 0.94 22.56 13.48
C GLU A 382 0.39 23.14 12.18
N VAL A 383 -0.27 22.35 11.35
CA VAL A 383 -0.85 22.82 10.08
C VAL A 383 -1.85 23.94 10.32
N PHE A 384 -2.77 23.80 11.30
CA PHE A 384 -3.74 24.84 11.62
C PHE A 384 -3.09 26.13 12.16
N SER A 385 -1.91 26.06 12.76
CA SER A 385 -1.14 27.25 13.14
C SER A 385 -0.62 28.02 11.93
N ILE A 386 -0.44 27.37 10.78
CA ILE A 386 0.10 27.96 9.56
C ILE A 386 -1.02 28.49 8.65
N VAL A 387 -2.05 27.67 8.41
CA VAL A 387 -3.09 27.95 7.39
C VAL A 387 -4.41 28.41 7.98
N GLY A 388 -4.54 28.42 9.31
CA GLY A 388 -5.79 28.71 10.02
C GLY A 388 -6.61 27.46 10.35
N ARG A 389 -7.51 27.56 11.31
CA ARG A 389 -8.35 26.43 11.76
C ARG A 389 -9.50 26.19 10.79
N ASP A 390 -9.64 24.95 10.35
CA ASP A 390 -10.85 24.48 9.66
C ASP A 390 -11.99 24.26 10.69
N PRO A 391 -13.20 24.74 10.45
CA PRO A 391 -14.34 24.51 11.36
C PRO A 391 -14.60 23.03 11.68
N LEU A 392 -14.32 22.12 10.76
CA LEU A 392 -14.49 20.68 10.98
C LEU A 392 -13.52 20.10 12.01
N ILE A 393 -12.42 20.79 12.35
CA ILE A 393 -11.49 20.30 13.36
C ILE A 393 -12.12 20.29 14.74
N GLU A 394 -12.93 21.30 15.08
CA GLU A 394 -13.63 21.37 16.36
C GLU A 394 -14.67 20.24 16.46
N VAL A 395 -15.34 19.93 15.36
CA VAL A 395 -16.26 18.78 15.28
C VAL A 395 -15.47 17.47 15.49
N ALA A 396 -14.32 17.32 14.83
CA ALA A 396 -13.50 16.12 14.95
C ALA A 396 -12.96 15.91 16.38
N ILE A 397 -12.41 16.94 17.01
CA ILE A 397 -11.91 16.90 18.38
C ILE A 397 -13.04 16.55 19.37
N SER A 398 -14.20 17.18 19.20
CA SER A 398 -15.35 16.95 20.06
C SER A 398 -15.94 15.55 19.86
N LEU A 399 -15.97 15.06 18.60
CA LEU A 399 -16.41 13.70 18.29
C LEU A 399 -15.46 12.65 18.89
N GLU A 400 -14.13 12.84 18.75
CA GLU A 400 -13.14 11.97 19.38
C GLU A 400 -13.34 11.91 20.89
N LYS A 401 -13.44 13.07 21.54
CA LYS A 401 -13.65 13.16 23.00
C LYS A 401 -14.93 12.44 23.43
N ALA A 402 -16.02 12.66 22.73
CA ALA A 402 -17.29 12.00 23.02
C ALA A 402 -17.21 10.48 22.84
N ALA A 403 -16.62 10.02 21.72
CA ALA A 403 -16.46 8.58 21.45
C ALA A 403 -15.54 7.89 22.46
N LEU A 404 -14.41 8.50 22.83
CA LEU A 404 -13.47 7.94 23.81
C LEU A 404 -14.03 7.90 25.26
N SER A 405 -15.11 8.65 25.53
CA SER A 405 -15.82 8.65 26.82
C SER A 405 -17.05 7.75 26.83
N ASP A 406 -17.45 7.20 25.70
CA ASP A 406 -18.67 6.40 25.58
C ASP A 406 -18.37 4.90 25.65
N GLU A 407 -19.07 4.20 26.58
CA GLU A 407 -18.88 2.76 26.81
C GLU A 407 -19.08 1.89 25.55
N TYR A 408 -19.94 2.29 24.62
CA TYR A 408 -20.18 1.55 23.39
C TYR A 408 -18.92 1.44 22.54
N PHE A 409 -18.16 2.53 22.41
CA PHE A 409 -16.91 2.57 21.65
C PHE A 409 -15.76 1.93 22.43
N ILE A 410 -15.66 2.19 23.73
CA ILE A 410 -14.64 1.61 24.61
C ILE A 410 -14.73 0.08 24.61
N LYS A 411 -15.92 -0.48 24.88
CA LYS A 411 -16.15 -1.93 24.89
C LYS A 411 -15.87 -2.61 23.57
N ARG A 412 -16.01 -1.88 22.44
CA ARG A 412 -15.73 -2.36 21.09
C ARG A 412 -14.33 -2.03 20.60
N LYS A 413 -13.50 -1.38 21.42
CA LYS A 413 -12.14 -0.96 21.08
C LYS A 413 -12.11 -0.11 19.79
N LEU A 414 -13.06 0.82 19.65
CA LEU A 414 -13.18 1.73 18.50
C LEU A 414 -12.43 3.03 18.80
N TYR A 415 -11.14 3.05 18.51
CA TYR A 415 -10.26 4.21 18.65
C TYR A 415 -10.06 4.91 17.31
N PRO A 416 -9.68 6.19 17.29
CA PRO A 416 -9.27 6.88 16.06
C PRO A 416 -8.10 6.16 15.37
N ASN A 417 -8.17 6.02 14.06
CA ASN A 417 -7.12 5.47 13.22
C ASN A 417 -6.41 6.57 12.41
N VAL A 418 -5.47 6.17 11.54
CA VAL A 418 -4.67 7.07 10.73
C VAL A 418 -5.52 8.01 9.85
N ASP A 419 -6.68 7.56 9.39
CA ASP A 419 -7.54 8.32 8.46
C ASP A 419 -8.32 9.45 9.13
N PHE A 420 -8.50 9.41 10.46
CA PHE A 420 -9.36 10.34 11.17
C PHE A 420 -8.87 11.80 11.09
N TYR A 421 -7.58 12.03 11.28
CA TYR A 421 -7.00 13.37 11.22
C TYR A 421 -6.27 13.68 9.91
N SER A 422 -5.80 12.66 9.16
CA SER A 422 -5.04 12.90 7.93
C SER A 422 -5.84 13.64 6.87
N GLY A 423 -7.13 13.30 6.73
CA GLY A 423 -8.02 14.00 5.80
C GLY A 423 -8.19 15.50 6.13
N LEU A 424 -8.26 15.85 7.42
CA LEU A 424 -8.36 17.26 7.85
C LEU A 424 -7.06 18.04 7.53
N ILE A 425 -5.90 17.41 7.70
CA ILE A 425 -4.62 18.02 7.33
C ILE A 425 -4.57 18.25 5.81
N TYR A 426 -4.89 17.24 5.00
CA TYR A 426 -4.88 17.38 3.55
C TYR A 426 -5.84 18.46 3.06
N ARG A 427 -7.04 18.52 3.63
CA ARG A 427 -8.01 19.59 3.33
C ARG A 427 -7.45 20.97 3.72
N ALA A 428 -6.86 21.11 4.89
CA ALA A 428 -6.26 22.36 5.34
C ALA A 428 -5.09 22.80 4.44
N MET A 429 -4.35 21.86 3.88
CA MET A 429 -3.31 22.11 2.87
C MET A 429 -3.88 22.42 1.47
N GLY A 430 -5.20 22.43 1.29
CA GLY A 430 -5.86 22.77 0.03
C GLY A 430 -6.10 21.62 -0.94
N PHE A 431 -5.90 20.36 -0.51
CA PHE A 431 -6.19 19.21 -1.37
C PHE A 431 -7.70 18.89 -1.39
N PRO A 432 -8.27 18.59 -2.55
CA PRO A 432 -9.64 18.10 -2.64
C PRO A 432 -9.74 16.65 -2.12
N PRO A 433 -10.88 16.26 -1.52
CA PRO A 433 -11.05 14.92 -0.93
C PRO A 433 -10.73 13.76 -1.88
N GLU A 434 -11.08 13.88 -3.15
CA GLU A 434 -10.85 12.85 -4.17
C GLU A 434 -9.35 12.56 -4.39
N PHE A 435 -8.48 13.48 -3.97
CA PHE A 435 -7.03 13.35 -4.11
C PHE A 435 -6.35 12.68 -2.91
N PHE A 436 -7.04 12.48 -1.80
CA PHE A 436 -6.43 11.97 -0.56
C PHE A 436 -5.83 10.56 -0.71
N THR A 437 -6.53 9.68 -1.41
CA THR A 437 -6.03 8.32 -1.66
C THR A 437 -4.78 8.34 -2.56
N VAL A 438 -4.64 9.33 -3.44
CA VAL A 438 -3.40 9.53 -4.24
C VAL A 438 -2.24 9.93 -3.33
N LEU A 439 -2.46 10.87 -2.39
CA LEU A 439 -1.46 11.25 -1.39
C LEU A 439 -1.02 10.07 -0.52
N PHE A 440 -1.94 9.16 -0.25
CA PHE A 440 -1.64 7.89 0.43
C PHE A 440 -0.83 6.94 -0.47
N ALA A 441 -1.13 6.86 -1.76
CA ALA A 441 -0.50 5.94 -2.70
C ALA A 441 0.99 6.27 -2.94
N ILE A 442 1.35 7.57 -2.99
CA ILE A 442 2.74 8.01 -3.22
C ILE A 442 3.71 7.32 -2.26
N PRO A 443 3.60 7.49 -0.94
CA PRO A 443 4.52 6.88 0.01
C PRO A 443 4.38 5.35 0.09
N ARG A 444 3.18 4.82 -0.11
CA ARG A 444 2.92 3.39 -0.04
C ARG A 444 3.65 2.59 -1.14
N MET A 445 4.11 3.25 -2.21
CA MET A 445 5.00 2.62 -3.19
C MET A 445 6.25 2.04 -2.52
N ALA A 446 6.78 2.67 -1.46
CA ALA A 446 7.91 2.16 -0.71
C ALA A 446 7.58 0.79 -0.06
N GLY A 447 6.45 0.68 0.63
CA GLY A 447 6.00 -0.58 1.22
C GLY A 447 5.78 -1.68 0.18
N TYR A 448 5.09 -1.38 -0.92
CA TYR A 448 4.88 -2.35 -2.01
C TYR A 448 6.19 -2.84 -2.60
N LEU A 449 7.14 -1.94 -2.85
CA LEU A 449 8.44 -2.26 -3.41
C LEU A 449 9.30 -3.08 -2.42
N ALA A 450 9.23 -2.78 -1.12
CA ALA A 450 9.91 -3.56 -0.10
C ALA A 450 9.40 -5.02 -0.08
N HIS A 451 8.07 -5.21 -0.07
CA HIS A 451 7.46 -6.53 -0.12
C HIS A 451 7.69 -7.24 -1.47
N TRP A 452 7.67 -6.51 -2.58
CA TRP A 452 8.03 -7.06 -3.88
C TRP A 452 9.48 -7.55 -3.88
N ARG A 453 10.42 -6.72 -3.40
CA ARG A 453 11.84 -7.08 -3.31
C ARG A 453 12.07 -8.29 -2.42
N GLU A 454 11.46 -8.31 -1.22
CA GLU A 454 11.56 -9.44 -0.29
C GLU A 454 11.02 -10.73 -0.93
N SER A 455 9.92 -10.66 -1.69
CA SER A 455 9.34 -11.83 -2.35
C SER A 455 10.22 -12.46 -3.43
N LEU A 456 11.13 -11.70 -4.04
CA LEU A 456 12.06 -12.20 -5.05
C LEU A 456 13.20 -13.05 -4.45
N ASP A 457 13.52 -12.83 -3.18
CA ASP A 457 14.57 -13.54 -2.45
C ASP A 457 14.02 -14.61 -1.49
N ASP A 458 12.69 -14.67 -1.31
CA ASP A 458 12.01 -15.65 -0.46
C ASP A 458 11.91 -17.02 -1.18
N PRO A 459 12.58 -18.08 -0.69
CA PRO A 459 12.56 -19.40 -1.30
C PRO A 459 11.18 -20.08 -1.24
N ASP A 460 10.30 -19.64 -0.34
CA ASP A 460 8.93 -20.15 -0.22
C ASP A 460 7.99 -19.49 -1.21
N THR A 461 8.41 -18.43 -1.90
CA THR A 461 7.58 -17.73 -2.90
C THR A 461 7.27 -18.65 -4.08
N LYS A 462 5.97 -18.80 -4.34
CA LYS A 462 5.40 -19.56 -5.46
C LYS A 462 4.24 -18.79 -6.05
N ILE A 463 3.85 -19.17 -7.27
CA ILE A 463 2.61 -18.61 -7.83
C ILE A 463 1.43 -18.82 -6.87
N ILE A 464 0.79 -17.73 -6.49
CA ILE A 464 -0.32 -17.74 -5.54
C ILE A 464 -1.58 -18.19 -6.28
N ARG A 465 -2.06 -19.39 -5.94
CA ARG A 465 -3.29 -19.97 -6.49
C ARG A 465 -4.17 -20.51 -5.36
N PRO A 466 -5.03 -19.65 -4.78
CA PRO A 466 -5.96 -20.08 -3.74
C PRO A 466 -6.87 -21.22 -4.22
N GLN A 467 -7.30 -22.05 -3.28
CA GLN A 467 -8.31 -23.08 -3.56
C GLN A 467 -9.69 -22.56 -3.20
N GLN A 468 -10.71 -23.12 -3.86
CA GLN A 468 -12.10 -22.83 -3.54
C GLN A 468 -12.81 -24.07 -2.95
N VAL A 469 -13.86 -23.80 -2.18
CA VAL A 469 -14.88 -24.78 -1.84
C VAL A 469 -15.96 -24.68 -2.92
N TYR A 470 -16.11 -25.73 -3.72
CA TYR A 470 -17.14 -25.75 -4.76
C TYR A 470 -18.50 -26.05 -4.15
N THR A 471 -19.47 -25.17 -4.34
CA THR A 471 -20.84 -25.30 -3.83
C THR A 471 -21.88 -25.45 -4.92
N GLY A 472 -21.46 -25.51 -6.18
CA GLY A 472 -22.36 -25.70 -7.32
C GLY A 472 -22.77 -27.13 -7.55
N VAL A 473 -23.54 -27.36 -8.58
CA VAL A 473 -23.99 -28.72 -9.01
C VAL A 473 -22.80 -29.51 -9.53
N TRP A 474 -22.59 -30.74 -9.02
CA TRP A 474 -21.42 -31.57 -9.34
C TRP A 474 -21.30 -31.93 -10.82
N LEU A 475 -22.38 -32.29 -11.47
CA LEU A 475 -22.38 -32.70 -12.87
C LEU A 475 -23.68 -32.26 -13.52
N ARG A 476 -23.57 -31.62 -14.66
CA ARG A 476 -24.69 -31.38 -15.58
C ARG A 476 -24.25 -31.80 -16.96
N HIS A 477 -25.13 -32.48 -17.68
CA HIS A 477 -24.92 -32.77 -19.08
C HIS A 477 -25.39 -31.62 -19.97
N TYR A 478 -24.68 -31.40 -21.05
CA TYR A 478 -25.07 -30.39 -22.02
C TYR A 478 -26.45 -30.78 -22.65
N MET A 479 -27.38 -29.84 -22.60
CA MET A 479 -28.65 -29.94 -23.30
C MET A 479 -28.63 -29.01 -24.51
N PRO A 480 -29.04 -29.51 -25.72
CA PRO A 480 -29.18 -28.67 -26.89
C PRO A 480 -30.10 -27.46 -26.62
N LEU A 481 -29.83 -26.33 -27.25
CA LEU A 481 -30.55 -25.08 -26.96
C LEU A 481 -32.07 -25.22 -27.10
N LYS A 482 -32.53 -26.01 -28.10
CA LYS A 482 -33.96 -26.26 -28.39
C LYS A 482 -34.69 -27.08 -27.31
N GLU A 483 -33.92 -27.80 -26.49
CA GLU A 483 -34.44 -28.67 -25.43
C GLU A 483 -34.45 -28.02 -24.06
N ARG A 484 -33.87 -26.80 -23.95
CA ARG A 484 -33.79 -26.07 -22.70
C ARG A 484 -35.10 -25.39 -22.36
N MET A 485 -35.68 -25.74 -21.24
CA MET A 485 -36.84 -25.03 -20.69
C MET A 485 -36.43 -23.66 -20.17
N ALA A 486 -37.30 -22.66 -20.36
CA ALA A 486 -37.08 -21.34 -19.73
C ALA A 486 -37.11 -21.50 -18.21
N LEU A 487 -36.01 -21.05 -17.58
CA LEU A 487 -35.96 -20.92 -16.12
C LEU A 487 -36.89 -19.79 -15.67
N ASN A 488 -37.34 -19.84 -14.41
CA ASN A 488 -38.27 -18.87 -13.82
C ASN A 488 -37.79 -17.44 -13.96
N ASP A 489 -38.70 -16.47 -13.87
CA ASP A 489 -38.43 -15.00 -14.08
C ASP A 489 -37.29 -14.42 -13.25
N ALA A 490 -36.93 -15.03 -12.12
CA ALA A 490 -35.80 -14.62 -11.30
C ALA A 490 -34.41 -14.80 -11.98
N ASP A 491 -34.30 -15.68 -12.97
CA ASP A 491 -33.06 -15.97 -13.70
C ASP A 491 -32.98 -15.28 -15.06
N LYS A 492 -33.97 -14.45 -15.41
CA LYS A 492 -33.92 -13.64 -16.62
C LYS A 492 -32.86 -12.56 -16.47
N LEU A 493 -31.89 -12.55 -17.38
CA LEU A 493 -30.97 -11.43 -17.52
C LEU A 493 -31.79 -10.14 -17.61
N THR A 494 -31.53 -9.22 -16.70
CA THR A 494 -32.05 -7.84 -16.79
C THR A 494 -31.67 -7.32 -18.17
N GLN A 495 -32.63 -6.94 -19.00
CA GLN A 495 -32.31 -6.35 -20.29
C GLN A 495 -31.43 -5.14 -20.05
N VAL A 496 -30.16 -5.25 -20.46
CA VAL A 496 -29.25 -4.10 -20.47
C VAL A 496 -29.84 -3.10 -21.44
N SER A 497 -30.49 -2.05 -20.90
CA SER A 497 -31.02 -1.01 -21.76
C SER A 497 -29.85 -0.36 -22.50
N ILE A 498 -29.90 -0.39 -23.81
CA ILE A 498 -28.92 0.31 -24.63
C ILE A 498 -29.07 1.80 -24.33
N SER A 499 -28.02 2.42 -23.78
CA SER A 499 -28.03 3.85 -23.45
C SER A 499 -28.35 4.68 -24.68
N ASN A 500 -28.95 5.87 -24.49
CA ASN A 500 -29.24 6.80 -25.59
C ASN A 500 -28.00 7.18 -26.40
N ALA A 501 -26.81 7.13 -25.80
CA ALA A 501 -25.51 7.34 -26.49
C ALA A 501 -25.17 6.17 -27.42
N SER A 502 -25.44 4.93 -26.99
CA SER A 502 -25.25 3.73 -27.84
C SER A 502 -26.25 3.70 -29.00
N ARG A 503 -27.49 4.10 -28.76
CA ARG A 503 -28.52 4.23 -29.82
C ARG A 503 -28.11 5.29 -30.88
N ARG A 504 -27.55 6.41 -30.46
CA ARG A 504 -27.04 7.45 -31.36
C ARG A 504 -25.86 6.97 -32.21
N ARG A 505 -24.96 6.17 -31.64
CA ARG A 505 -23.83 5.55 -32.39
C ARG A 505 -24.33 4.56 -33.43
N LEU A 506 -25.30 3.72 -33.12
CA LEU A 506 -25.89 2.77 -34.05
C LEU A 506 -26.65 3.46 -35.19
N ALA A 507 -27.39 4.55 -34.89
CA ALA A 507 -28.08 5.33 -35.90
C ALA A 507 -27.12 6.04 -36.86
N GLY A 508 -25.90 6.41 -36.41
CA GLY A 508 -24.86 7.00 -37.25
C GLY A 508 -24.11 6.00 -38.17
N LEU A 509 -24.31 4.70 -37.98
CA LEU A 509 -23.68 3.64 -38.79
C LEU A 509 -24.59 3.13 -39.93
N GLY A 510 -25.76 3.71 -40.14
CA GLY A 510 -26.62 3.42 -41.29
C GLY A 510 -27.18 1.99 -41.33
N VAL A 511 -27.39 1.35 -40.18
CA VAL A 511 -28.02 0.03 -40.04
C VAL A 511 -29.46 0.18 -39.60
#